data_9ad476edf7c0587d1715abd412b3aea5
#
_entry.id   9ad476edf7c0587d1715abd412b3aea5
#
_cell.length_a   1.000
_cell.length_b   1.000
_cell.length_c   1.000
_cell.angle_alpha   90.00
_cell.angle_beta   90.00
_cell.angle_gamma   90.00
#
_symmetry.space_group_name_H-M   'P 1'
#
loop_
_entity.id
_entity.type
_entity.pdbx_description
1 polymer ?
#
loop_
_entity_poly.entity_id
_entity_poly.type
_entity_poly.pdbx_seq_one_letter_code
_entity_poly.pdbx_strand_id
1 'polypeptide(L)'
;MRPVFVLIHSPSVGPSTWRPVAGHLTAAGYQVRVPSLLHVASAGTPPFWPAVVDAVRDDLAQVPAGRPLVMVAHSNAGLFLPVIRAGPDHPVTGSVFVDAALPARSGSTPVARPGLLEFLRPKASAADGRLPRWTDWWDEADVAPMFPDPVTREAVTREQPALPLSYYEQRIPVPDGWDDHPCSYLLFGPAYDGEAAEARERGWRVAHLPGEHLHQIVDPAGTTRHLIELAGDRTHDP
;
A
#
# COMPACT_ATOMS: atom_id res chain seq x y z
N MET A 1 5.63 -22.66 -9.76
CA MET A 1 6.66 -21.85 -9.02
C MET A 1 5.89 -20.86 -8.17
N ARG A 2 6.15 -20.80 -6.84
CA ARG A 2 5.45 -19.85 -5.95
C ARG A 2 5.78 -18.42 -6.33
N PRO A 3 4.80 -17.50 -6.29
CA PRO A 3 5.04 -16.09 -6.59
C PRO A 3 5.90 -15.41 -5.51
N VAL A 4 6.49 -14.28 -5.88
CA VAL A 4 7.11 -13.35 -4.93
C VAL A 4 6.05 -12.36 -4.48
N PHE A 5 5.86 -12.19 -3.18
CA PHE A 5 5.01 -11.13 -2.64
C PHE A 5 5.80 -9.82 -2.55
N VAL A 6 5.25 -8.76 -3.14
CA VAL A 6 5.80 -7.40 -3.11
C VAL A 6 4.88 -6.54 -2.26
N LEU A 7 5.28 -6.26 -1.02
CA LEU A 7 4.46 -5.54 -0.03
C LEU A 7 4.82 -4.05 -0.07
N ILE A 8 3.90 -3.24 -0.57
CA ILE A 8 4.11 -1.82 -0.83
C ILE A 8 3.37 -1.01 0.23
N HIS A 9 4.12 -0.31 1.06
CA HIS A 9 3.57 0.60 2.08
C HIS A 9 3.21 1.96 1.48
N SER A 10 2.28 2.68 2.14
CA SER A 10 2.01 4.07 1.78
C SER A 10 3.27 4.93 1.96
N PRO A 11 3.56 5.89 1.06
CA PRO A 11 4.63 6.87 1.27
C PRO A 11 4.53 7.69 2.56
N SER A 12 3.36 7.72 3.22
CA SER A 12 3.15 8.42 4.50
C SER A 12 3.64 7.65 5.72
N VAL A 13 3.96 6.35 5.55
CA VAL A 13 4.48 5.46 6.60
C VAL A 13 5.75 4.77 6.08
N GLY A 14 6.22 3.72 6.73
CA GLY A 14 7.44 3.03 6.33
C GLY A 14 7.30 1.51 6.22
N PRO A 15 8.37 0.83 5.79
CA PRO A 15 8.39 -0.63 5.62
C PRO A 15 8.12 -1.41 6.91
N SER A 16 8.29 -0.80 8.10
CA SER A 16 7.95 -1.45 9.38
C SER A 16 6.48 -1.85 9.46
N THR A 17 5.58 -1.20 8.72
CA THR A 17 4.16 -1.59 8.65
C THR A 17 3.92 -2.94 7.98
N TRP A 18 4.88 -3.44 7.20
CA TRP A 18 4.79 -4.73 6.51
C TRP A 18 5.74 -5.81 7.06
N ARG A 19 6.76 -5.44 7.84
CA ARG A 19 7.77 -6.40 8.36
C ARG A 19 7.17 -7.62 9.06
N PRO A 20 6.14 -7.49 9.93
CA PRO A 20 5.54 -8.66 10.58
C PRO A 20 4.90 -9.63 9.56
N VAL A 21 4.12 -9.13 8.61
CA VAL A 21 3.51 -9.93 7.54
C VAL A 21 4.58 -10.57 6.65
N ALA A 22 5.64 -9.83 6.31
CA ALA A 22 6.76 -10.36 5.54
C ALA A 22 7.42 -11.57 6.24
N GLY A 23 7.58 -11.51 7.58
CA GLY A 23 8.06 -12.62 8.38
C GLY A 23 7.18 -13.85 8.29
N HIS A 24 5.86 -13.68 8.42
CA HIS A 24 4.88 -14.78 8.30
C HIS A 24 4.85 -15.39 6.89
N LEU A 25 4.87 -14.57 5.83
CA LEU A 25 4.94 -15.06 4.45
C LEU A 25 6.23 -15.84 4.20
N THR A 26 7.37 -15.34 4.72
CA THR A 26 8.66 -16.04 4.61
C THR A 26 8.64 -17.37 5.35
N ALA A 27 8.07 -17.43 6.55
CA ALA A 27 7.90 -18.67 7.30
C ALA A 27 6.98 -19.67 6.58
N ALA A 28 6.00 -19.17 5.79
CA ALA A 28 5.15 -19.97 4.93
C ALA A 28 5.84 -20.40 3.60
N GLY A 29 7.12 -20.05 3.40
CA GLY A 29 7.94 -20.46 2.25
C GLY A 29 7.79 -19.59 1.01
N TYR A 30 7.31 -18.36 1.13
CA TYR A 30 7.27 -17.38 0.04
C TYR A 30 8.51 -16.49 0.05
N GLN A 31 8.97 -16.10 -1.13
CA GLN A 31 9.90 -14.99 -1.26
C GLN A 31 9.11 -13.68 -1.11
N VAL A 32 9.65 -12.73 -0.34
CA VAL A 32 8.98 -11.46 -0.04
C VAL A 32 9.92 -10.30 -0.31
N ARG A 33 9.38 -9.22 -0.86
CA ARG A 33 10.04 -7.93 -1.04
C ARG A 33 9.23 -6.86 -0.35
N VAL A 34 9.92 -5.92 0.30
CA VAL A 34 9.29 -4.77 0.97
C VAL A 34 10.06 -3.51 0.54
N PRO A 35 9.80 -2.99 -0.67
CA PRO A 35 10.49 -1.81 -1.17
C PRO A 35 10.25 -0.61 -0.24
N SER A 36 11.30 0.15 0.03
CA SER A 36 11.21 1.34 0.88
C SER A 36 10.88 2.57 0.04
N LEU A 37 9.77 3.23 0.37
CA LEU A 37 9.32 4.47 -0.28
C LEU A 37 9.70 5.73 0.53
N LEU A 38 10.55 5.62 1.54
CA LEU A 38 10.89 6.72 2.45
C LEU A 38 11.57 7.90 1.72
N HIS A 39 12.31 7.64 0.66
CA HIS A 39 12.99 8.67 -0.13
C HIS A 39 12.07 9.45 -1.08
N VAL A 40 10.84 8.99 -1.31
CA VAL A 40 9.85 9.69 -2.15
C VAL A 40 9.60 11.11 -1.64
N ALA A 41 9.62 11.32 -0.30
CA ALA A 41 9.51 12.63 0.31
C ALA A 41 10.65 13.60 -0.07
N SER A 42 11.78 13.08 -0.54
CA SER A 42 12.99 13.84 -0.93
C SER A 42 13.08 14.12 -2.43
N ALA A 43 12.12 13.64 -3.23
CA ALA A 43 12.12 13.80 -4.70
C ALA A 43 11.93 15.25 -5.19
N GLY A 44 11.82 16.21 -4.27
CA GLY A 44 11.83 17.66 -4.56
C GLY A 44 10.47 18.18 -5.00
N THR A 45 10.11 17.99 -6.27
CA THR A 45 8.89 18.54 -6.88
C THR A 45 8.04 17.46 -7.57
N PRO A 46 6.71 17.66 -7.69
CA PRO A 46 5.84 16.76 -8.44
C PRO A 46 6.30 16.61 -9.91
N PRO A 47 6.00 15.46 -10.54
CA PRO A 47 5.30 14.33 -9.96
C PRO A 47 6.21 13.43 -9.10
N PHE A 48 5.67 12.91 -8.00
CA PHE A 48 6.41 12.00 -7.09
C PHE A 48 6.25 10.52 -7.44
N TRP A 49 5.23 10.16 -8.24
CA TRP A 49 4.98 8.78 -8.60
C TRP A 49 6.15 8.07 -9.33
N PRO A 50 6.99 8.75 -10.15
CA PRO A 50 8.15 8.09 -10.75
C PRO A 50 9.14 7.56 -9.69
N ALA A 51 9.37 8.31 -8.62
CA ALA A 51 10.24 7.86 -7.53
C ALA A 51 9.69 6.63 -6.80
N VAL A 52 8.36 6.47 -6.73
CA VAL A 52 7.73 5.24 -6.22
C VAL A 52 8.01 4.06 -7.15
N VAL A 53 7.85 4.25 -8.46
CA VAL A 53 8.12 3.22 -9.48
C VAL A 53 9.59 2.80 -9.44
N ASP A 54 10.50 3.75 -9.38
CA ASP A 54 11.94 3.49 -9.35
C ASP A 54 12.33 2.71 -8.08
N ALA A 55 11.80 3.09 -6.92
CA ALA A 55 12.04 2.36 -5.66
C ALA A 55 11.62 0.89 -5.73
N VAL A 56 10.44 0.62 -6.29
CA VAL A 56 9.96 -0.76 -6.44
C VAL A 56 10.79 -1.51 -7.47
N ARG A 57 11.14 -0.88 -8.60
CA ARG A 57 11.97 -1.49 -9.64
C ARG A 57 13.37 -1.85 -9.12
N ASP A 58 14.02 -0.95 -8.39
CA ASP A 58 15.35 -1.17 -7.81
C ASP A 58 15.35 -2.33 -6.83
N ASP A 59 14.30 -2.45 -6.00
CA ASP A 59 14.14 -3.58 -5.09
C ASP A 59 13.91 -4.90 -5.85
N LEU A 60 13.12 -4.88 -6.93
CA LEU A 60 12.84 -6.04 -7.77
C LEU A 60 14.05 -6.48 -8.63
N ALA A 61 15.04 -5.63 -8.85
CA ALA A 61 16.28 -6.01 -9.55
C ALA A 61 17.02 -7.19 -8.88
N GLN A 62 16.72 -7.46 -7.61
CA GLN A 62 17.26 -8.61 -6.87
C GLN A 62 16.43 -9.90 -7.04
N VAL A 63 15.31 -9.84 -7.73
CA VAL A 63 14.42 -10.98 -8.00
C VAL A 63 14.85 -11.58 -9.35
N PRO A 64 15.08 -12.91 -9.45
CA PRO A 64 15.40 -13.53 -10.74
C PRO A 64 14.32 -13.28 -11.78
N ALA A 65 14.71 -12.89 -12.99
CA ALA A 65 13.81 -12.60 -14.10
C ALA A 65 12.79 -13.74 -14.36
N GLY A 66 11.58 -13.38 -14.79
CA GLY A 66 10.50 -14.33 -15.08
C GLY A 66 9.78 -14.88 -13.82
N ARG A 67 10.18 -14.49 -12.61
CA ARG A 67 9.44 -14.87 -11.39
C ARG A 67 8.07 -14.16 -11.36
N PRO A 68 6.95 -14.90 -11.15
CA PRO A 68 5.65 -14.30 -11.00
C PRO A 68 5.58 -13.45 -9.72
N LEU A 69 4.93 -12.28 -9.82
CA LEU A 69 4.75 -11.36 -8.70
C LEU A 69 3.28 -11.30 -8.27
N VAL A 70 3.06 -11.21 -6.97
CA VAL A 70 1.83 -10.73 -6.36
C VAL A 70 2.12 -9.37 -5.73
N MET A 71 1.48 -8.33 -6.28
CA MET A 71 1.63 -6.96 -5.78
C MET A 71 0.63 -6.73 -4.65
N VAL A 72 1.09 -6.33 -3.49
CA VAL A 72 0.23 -6.03 -2.33
C VAL A 72 0.44 -4.58 -1.93
N ALA A 73 -0.61 -3.78 -1.99
CA ALA A 73 -0.51 -2.35 -1.70
C ALA A 73 -1.47 -1.95 -0.58
N HIS A 74 -0.95 -1.24 0.42
CA HIS A 74 -1.71 -0.74 1.56
C HIS A 74 -1.99 0.76 1.43
N SER A 75 -3.21 1.18 1.78
CA SER A 75 -3.57 2.59 1.89
C SER A 75 -3.37 3.34 0.55
N ASN A 76 -2.73 4.49 0.58
CA ASN A 76 -2.44 5.32 -0.60
C ASN A 76 -1.53 4.61 -1.65
N ALA A 77 -0.78 3.57 -1.26
CA ALA A 77 0.03 2.80 -2.20
C ALA A 77 -0.78 2.10 -3.28
N GLY A 78 -2.06 1.81 -3.05
CA GLY A 78 -2.96 1.23 -4.05
C GLY A 78 -3.00 2.04 -5.34
N LEU A 79 -2.92 3.35 -5.26
CA LEU A 79 -2.96 4.25 -6.41
C LEU A 79 -1.76 4.10 -7.37
N PHE A 80 -0.64 3.56 -6.89
CA PHE A 80 0.58 3.40 -7.70
C PHE A 80 0.66 2.06 -8.42
N LEU A 81 -0.18 1.07 -8.10
CA LEU A 81 -0.13 -0.26 -8.76
C LEU A 81 -0.21 -0.17 -10.28
N PRO A 82 -1.05 0.69 -10.90
CA PRO A 82 -1.10 0.82 -12.36
C PRO A 82 0.24 1.20 -13.00
N VAL A 83 1.00 2.11 -12.38
CA VAL A 83 2.28 2.59 -12.92
C VAL A 83 3.48 1.72 -12.53
N ILE A 84 3.39 0.97 -11.41
CA ILE A 84 4.44 0.04 -10.96
C ILE A 84 4.47 -1.22 -11.85
N ARG A 85 3.33 -1.66 -12.37
CA ARG A 85 3.18 -2.90 -13.13
C ARG A 85 4.14 -3.04 -14.33
N ALA A 86 4.63 -1.95 -14.85
CA ALA A 86 5.32 -1.92 -16.14
C ALA A 86 6.82 -2.25 -16.07
N GLY A 87 7.21 -3.35 -15.40
CA GLY A 87 8.54 -3.94 -15.58
C GLY A 87 8.46 -5.14 -16.52
N PRO A 88 9.19 -5.19 -17.65
CA PRO A 88 9.07 -6.27 -18.64
C PRO A 88 9.55 -7.63 -18.15
N ASP A 89 10.30 -7.67 -17.03
CA ASP A 89 11.02 -8.87 -16.61
C ASP A 89 10.25 -9.77 -15.63
N HIS A 90 9.12 -9.27 -15.09
CA HIS A 90 8.34 -9.98 -14.07
C HIS A 90 6.83 -9.95 -14.37
N PRO A 91 6.20 -11.10 -14.68
CA PRO A 91 4.76 -11.15 -14.85
C PRO A 91 4.05 -10.89 -13.51
N VAL A 92 3.19 -9.88 -13.45
CA VAL A 92 2.28 -9.67 -12.33
C VAL A 92 1.10 -10.62 -12.50
N THR A 93 0.97 -11.56 -11.57
CA THR A 93 -0.06 -12.61 -11.59
C THR A 93 -1.23 -12.31 -10.67
N GLY A 94 -1.12 -11.28 -9.82
CA GLY A 94 -2.19 -10.82 -8.96
C GLY A 94 -1.86 -9.50 -8.28
N SER A 95 -2.90 -8.75 -7.95
CA SER A 95 -2.81 -7.53 -7.12
C SER A 95 -3.79 -7.61 -5.97
N VAL A 96 -3.32 -7.33 -4.75
CA VAL A 96 -4.15 -7.28 -3.55
C VAL A 96 -4.09 -5.87 -2.97
N PHE A 97 -5.24 -5.22 -2.92
CA PHE A 97 -5.43 -3.92 -2.28
C PHE A 97 -5.82 -4.16 -0.82
N VAL A 98 -5.02 -3.66 0.12
CA VAL A 98 -5.24 -3.86 1.55
C VAL A 98 -5.61 -2.54 2.20
N ASP A 99 -6.86 -2.39 2.58
CA ASP A 99 -7.42 -1.15 3.15
C ASP A 99 -6.90 0.08 2.38
N ALA A 100 -7.08 0.06 1.06
CA ALA A 100 -6.33 0.89 0.12
C ALA A 100 -7.24 1.68 -0.83
N ALA A 101 -6.77 2.86 -1.22
CA ALA A 101 -7.40 3.64 -2.26
C ALA A 101 -7.30 2.94 -3.62
N LEU A 102 -8.38 3.01 -4.41
CA LEU A 102 -8.44 2.40 -5.73
C LEU A 102 -8.10 3.40 -6.84
N PRO A 103 -7.30 2.99 -7.84
CA PRO A 103 -7.09 3.78 -9.04
C PRO A 103 -8.40 3.92 -9.84
N ALA A 104 -8.53 5.01 -10.59
CA ALA A 104 -9.56 5.12 -11.62
C ALA A 104 -9.45 3.97 -12.63
N ARG A 105 -10.51 3.75 -13.42
CA ARG A 105 -10.49 2.70 -14.46
C ARG A 105 -9.55 3.04 -15.62
N SER A 106 -9.36 4.34 -15.90
CA SER A 106 -8.50 4.86 -16.96
C SER A 106 -8.12 6.33 -16.72
N GLY A 107 -7.21 6.86 -17.51
CA GLY A 107 -6.80 8.26 -17.51
C GLY A 107 -5.85 8.59 -16.36
N SER A 108 -6.31 9.17 -15.27
CA SER A 108 -5.49 9.49 -14.10
C SER A 108 -6.31 9.56 -12.81
N THR A 109 -5.68 9.23 -11.69
CA THR A 109 -6.30 9.30 -10.36
C THR A 109 -5.65 10.40 -9.52
N PRO A 110 -6.41 11.26 -8.83
CA PRO A 110 -5.85 12.17 -7.84
C PRO A 110 -5.33 11.39 -6.64
N VAL A 111 -4.19 11.79 -6.08
CA VAL A 111 -3.61 11.13 -4.90
C VAL A 111 -4.47 11.35 -3.65
N ALA A 112 -5.08 12.51 -3.52
CA ALA A 112 -6.04 12.77 -2.47
C ALA A 112 -7.39 13.20 -3.06
N ARG A 113 -8.48 12.74 -2.43
CA ARG A 113 -9.83 13.25 -2.68
C ARG A 113 -9.96 14.69 -2.16
N PRO A 114 -10.88 15.50 -2.71
CA PRO A 114 -11.03 16.89 -2.30
C PRO A 114 -11.16 17.10 -0.79
N GLY A 115 -11.97 16.30 -0.10
CA GLY A 115 -12.14 16.40 1.36
C GLY A 115 -10.85 16.11 2.13
N LEU A 116 -10.01 15.18 1.66
CA LEU A 116 -8.71 14.95 2.28
C LEU A 116 -7.78 16.14 2.06
N LEU A 117 -7.76 16.75 0.88
CA LEU A 117 -6.95 17.94 0.63
C LEU A 117 -7.37 19.13 1.51
N GLU A 118 -8.68 19.33 1.69
CA GLU A 118 -9.21 20.37 2.60
C GLU A 118 -8.75 20.16 4.04
N PHE A 119 -8.72 18.91 4.50
CA PHE A 119 -8.22 18.54 5.83
C PHE A 119 -6.71 18.74 5.97
N LEU A 120 -5.93 18.49 4.91
CA LEU A 120 -4.47 18.54 4.96
C LEU A 120 -3.88 19.95 4.81
N ARG A 121 -4.53 20.83 4.03
CA ARG A 121 -4.03 22.18 3.76
C ARG A 121 -3.69 23.00 5.01
N PRO A 122 -4.56 23.10 6.04
CA PRO A 122 -4.21 23.85 7.23
C PRO A 122 -3.05 23.24 8.02
N LYS A 123 -2.87 21.91 7.95
CA LYS A 123 -1.75 21.21 8.61
C LYS A 123 -0.40 21.52 7.92
N ALA A 124 -0.39 21.60 6.60
CA ALA A 124 0.80 21.94 5.82
C ALA A 124 1.19 23.42 5.95
N SER A 125 0.23 24.33 6.04
CA SER A 125 0.48 25.77 6.18
C SER A 125 1.26 26.14 7.44
N ALA A 126 1.15 25.34 8.51
CA ALA A 126 1.87 25.55 9.75
C ALA A 126 3.34 25.08 9.68
N ALA A 127 3.78 24.40 8.63
CA ALA A 127 5.06 23.71 8.51
C ALA A 127 5.72 23.88 7.12
N ASP A 128 5.76 25.08 6.61
CA ASP A 128 6.42 25.42 5.33
C ASP A 128 6.00 24.52 4.14
N GLY A 129 4.70 24.19 4.08
CA GLY A 129 4.14 23.36 3.02
C GLY A 129 4.36 21.86 3.19
N ARG A 130 4.98 21.43 4.26
CA ARG A 130 5.13 20.01 4.61
C ARG A 130 4.08 19.59 5.64
N LEU A 131 3.66 18.35 5.55
CA LEU A 131 2.73 17.76 6.51
C LEU A 131 3.50 17.23 7.73
N PRO A 132 2.92 17.27 8.93
CA PRO A 132 3.45 16.51 10.06
C PRO A 132 3.44 15.02 9.75
N ARG A 133 3.99 14.20 10.65
CA ARG A 133 3.90 12.73 10.52
C ARG A 133 2.45 12.30 10.39
N TRP A 134 2.20 11.21 9.68
CA TRP A 134 0.84 10.72 9.41
C TRP A 134 0.04 10.46 10.71
N THR A 135 0.69 9.92 11.76
CA THR A 135 0.06 9.73 13.07
C THR A 135 -0.36 11.03 13.76
N ASP A 136 0.26 12.15 13.41
CA ASP A 136 -0.03 13.45 14.01
C ASP A 136 -1.19 14.18 13.28
N TRP A 137 -1.81 13.54 12.29
CA TRP A 137 -2.97 14.10 11.61
C TRP A 137 -4.28 13.89 12.36
N TRP A 138 -4.31 12.90 13.23
CA TRP A 138 -5.50 12.34 13.88
C TRP A 138 -5.40 12.50 15.38
N ASP A 139 -6.53 12.40 16.06
CA ASP A 139 -6.57 12.40 17.51
C ASP A 139 -5.98 11.11 18.09
N GLU A 140 -5.42 11.18 19.28
CA GLU A 140 -4.81 10.01 19.95
C GLU A 140 -5.79 8.86 20.12
N ALA A 141 -7.08 9.15 20.32
CA ALA A 141 -8.11 8.13 20.45
C ALA A 141 -8.30 7.30 19.18
N ASP A 142 -8.02 7.90 17.99
CA ASP A 142 -8.10 7.21 16.70
C ASP A 142 -6.80 6.48 16.36
N VAL A 143 -5.66 7.00 16.85
CA VAL A 143 -4.32 6.45 16.52
C VAL A 143 -3.94 5.29 17.43
N ALA A 144 -4.21 5.39 18.74
CA ALA A 144 -3.76 4.39 19.70
C ALA A 144 -4.22 2.96 19.38
N PRO A 145 -5.48 2.70 18.95
CA PRO A 145 -5.94 1.36 18.61
C PRO A 145 -5.28 0.74 17.38
N MET A 146 -4.61 1.53 16.55
CA MET A 146 -3.91 1.04 15.34
C MET A 146 -2.64 0.26 15.64
N PHE A 147 -2.16 0.28 16.91
CA PHE A 147 -0.87 -0.29 17.31
C PHE A 147 -1.05 -1.36 18.38
N PRO A 148 -0.38 -2.52 18.26
CA PRO A 148 -0.48 -3.60 19.24
C PRO A 148 0.28 -3.27 20.54
N ASP A 149 1.31 -2.42 20.46
CA ASP A 149 2.18 -2.07 21.59
C ASP A 149 2.98 -0.78 21.31
N PRO A 150 3.54 -0.13 22.36
CA PRO A 150 4.32 1.09 22.21
C PRO A 150 5.61 0.95 21.39
N VAL A 151 6.26 -0.21 21.40
CA VAL A 151 7.52 -0.45 20.66
C VAL A 151 7.26 -0.47 19.16
N THR A 152 6.21 -1.18 18.76
CA THR A 152 5.75 -1.20 17.36
C THR A 152 5.33 0.20 16.91
N ARG A 153 4.58 0.93 17.75
CA ARG A 153 4.20 2.32 17.46
C ARG A 153 5.42 3.21 17.24
N GLU A 154 6.41 3.14 18.12
CA GLU A 154 7.64 3.93 17.99
C GLU A 154 8.39 3.61 16.69
N ALA A 155 8.51 2.33 16.34
CA ALA A 155 9.18 1.90 15.11
C ALA A 155 8.48 2.46 13.86
N VAL A 156 7.14 2.35 13.77
CA VAL A 156 6.35 2.88 12.66
C VAL A 156 6.40 4.40 12.60
N THR A 157 6.25 5.09 13.73
CA THR A 157 6.27 6.55 13.79
C THR A 157 7.63 7.14 13.38
N ARG A 158 8.73 6.45 13.71
CA ARG A 158 10.10 6.89 13.36
C ARG A 158 10.33 6.87 11.85
N GLU A 159 9.68 5.97 11.12
CA GLU A 159 9.80 5.85 9.67
C GLU A 159 8.89 6.83 8.89
N GLN A 160 7.97 7.54 9.55
CA GLN A 160 7.02 8.43 8.86
C GLN A 160 7.71 9.71 8.37
N PRO A 161 7.73 9.98 7.05
CA PRO A 161 8.31 11.19 6.52
C PRO A 161 7.33 12.37 6.62
N ALA A 162 7.86 13.57 6.72
CA ALA A 162 7.11 14.80 6.51
C ALA A 162 6.92 15.02 4.99
N LEU A 163 5.85 14.49 4.40
CA LEU A 163 5.56 14.67 2.98
C LEU A 163 5.16 16.13 2.66
N PRO A 164 5.55 16.67 1.49
CA PRO A 164 5.02 17.96 1.06
C PRO A 164 3.52 17.83 0.68
N LEU A 165 2.74 18.89 0.87
CA LEU A 165 1.33 18.90 0.47
C LEU A 165 1.16 18.60 -1.03
N SER A 166 2.10 19.06 -1.86
CA SER A 166 2.12 18.81 -3.31
C SER A 166 2.17 17.32 -3.69
N TYR A 167 2.60 16.43 -2.77
CA TYR A 167 2.48 14.98 -2.96
C TYR A 167 0.99 14.58 -3.08
N TYR A 168 0.11 15.16 -2.27
CA TYR A 168 -1.33 14.88 -2.29
C TYR A 168 -2.09 15.61 -3.37
N GLU A 169 -1.52 16.68 -3.93
CA GLU A 169 -2.14 17.48 -5.00
C GLU A 169 -1.87 16.93 -6.40
N GLN A 170 -0.93 15.96 -6.54
CA GLN A 170 -0.61 15.35 -7.83
C GLN A 170 -1.67 14.35 -8.30
N ARG A 171 -1.57 14.00 -9.58
CA ARG A 171 -2.35 12.91 -10.20
C ARG A 171 -1.40 11.82 -10.68
N ILE A 172 -1.85 10.58 -10.61
CA ILE A 172 -1.11 9.40 -11.07
C ILE A 172 -1.76 8.91 -12.36
N PRO A 173 -0.99 8.69 -13.44
CA PRO A 173 -1.50 8.08 -14.66
C PRO A 173 -2.08 6.68 -14.40
N VAL A 174 -3.12 6.34 -15.13
CA VAL A 174 -3.70 5.00 -15.11
C VAL A 174 -3.62 4.44 -16.53
N PRO A 175 -2.57 3.68 -16.87
CA PRO A 175 -2.42 3.03 -18.17
C PRO A 175 -3.55 2.04 -18.43
N ASP A 176 -3.97 1.92 -19.68
CA ASP A 176 -4.98 0.93 -20.07
C ASP A 176 -4.49 -0.50 -19.79
N GLY A 177 -5.41 -1.38 -19.42
CA GLY A 177 -5.12 -2.78 -19.14
C GLY A 177 -4.27 -3.01 -17.87
N TRP A 178 -4.19 -2.04 -16.98
CA TRP A 178 -3.42 -2.19 -15.74
C TRP A 178 -3.97 -3.28 -14.83
N ASP A 179 -5.25 -3.59 -14.91
CA ASP A 179 -5.99 -4.60 -14.14
C ASP A 179 -6.41 -5.83 -14.97
N ASP A 180 -5.74 -6.10 -16.12
CA ASP A 180 -5.95 -7.31 -16.95
C ASP A 180 -5.51 -8.62 -16.26
N HIS A 181 -5.10 -8.57 -15.01
CA HIS A 181 -4.78 -9.71 -14.16
C HIS A 181 -5.70 -9.73 -12.93
N PRO A 182 -5.80 -10.86 -12.19
CA PRO A 182 -6.64 -10.94 -11.00
C PRO A 182 -6.31 -9.86 -9.98
N CYS A 183 -7.33 -9.07 -9.64
CA CYS A 183 -7.27 -8.09 -8.55
C CYS A 183 -8.18 -8.54 -7.40
N SER A 184 -7.79 -8.22 -6.17
CA SER A 184 -8.52 -8.57 -4.95
C SER A 184 -8.40 -7.45 -3.93
N TYR A 185 -9.33 -7.44 -2.96
CA TYR A 185 -9.37 -6.42 -1.92
C TYR A 185 -9.46 -7.08 -0.53
N LEU A 186 -8.66 -6.61 0.40
CA LEU A 186 -8.74 -6.92 1.83
C LEU A 186 -9.13 -5.66 2.59
N LEU A 187 -10.34 -5.65 3.14
CA LEU A 187 -10.87 -4.56 3.97
C LEU A 187 -10.51 -4.81 5.42
N PHE A 188 -10.10 -3.77 6.14
CA PHE A 188 -9.94 -3.79 7.59
C PHE A 188 -11.07 -3.02 8.27
N GLY A 189 -11.22 -1.74 8.01
CA GLY A 189 -12.14 -0.86 8.71
C GLY A 189 -13.03 -0.02 7.80
N PRO A 190 -13.99 0.69 8.39
CA PRO A 190 -15.06 1.40 7.65
C PRO A 190 -14.53 2.57 6.81
N ALA A 191 -13.32 3.06 7.06
CA ALA A 191 -12.74 4.16 6.30
C ALA A 191 -12.61 3.86 4.79
N TYR A 192 -12.58 2.57 4.42
CA TYR A 192 -12.44 2.08 3.05
C TYR A 192 -13.62 1.22 2.57
N ASP A 193 -14.78 1.30 3.22
CA ASP A 193 -16.01 0.60 2.78
C ASP A 193 -16.39 0.95 1.35
N GLY A 194 -16.21 2.21 0.95
CA GLY A 194 -16.48 2.68 -0.41
C GLY A 194 -15.60 2.00 -1.46
N GLU A 195 -14.32 1.87 -1.19
CA GLU A 195 -13.36 1.18 -2.05
C GLU A 195 -13.63 -0.33 -2.13
N ALA A 196 -13.99 -0.94 -1.00
CA ALA A 196 -14.38 -2.35 -0.97
C ALA A 196 -15.68 -2.59 -1.76
N ALA A 197 -16.64 -1.66 -1.72
CA ALA A 197 -17.85 -1.72 -2.54
C ALA A 197 -17.49 -1.59 -4.04
N GLU A 198 -16.66 -0.61 -4.40
CA GLU A 198 -16.20 -0.44 -5.77
C GLU A 198 -15.41 -1.66 -6.27
N ALA A 199 -14.58 -2.28 -5.43
CA ALA A 199 -13.87 -3.52 -5.78
C ALA A 199 -14.86 -4.65 -6.13
N ARG A 200 -15.96 -4.80 -5.38
CA ARG A 200 -17.04 -5.77 -5.72
C ARG A 200 -17.71 -5.44 -7.05
N GLU A 201 -17.98 -4.16 -7.33
CA GLU A 201 -18.55 -3.71 -8.61
C GLU A 201 -17.61 -3.95 -9.80
N ARG A 202 -16.29 -3.99 -9.55
CA ARG A 202 -15.27 -4.38 -10.53
C ARG A 202 -15.19 -5.90 -10.72
N GLY A 203 -15.92 -6.69 -9.95
CA GLY A 203 -15.88 -8.16 -9.98
C GLY A 203 -14.70 -8.76 -9.23
N TRP A 204 -14.02 -7.99 -8.39
CA TRP A 204 -12.88 -8.46 -7.62
C TRP A 204 -13.32 -9.29 -6.40
N ARG A 205 -12.45 -10.20 -5.99
CA ARG A 205 -12.66 -10.89 -4.69
C ARG A 205 -12.40 -9.89 -3.56
N VAL A 206 -13.33 -9.84 -2.61
CA VAL A 206 -13.22 -8.97 -1.43
C VAL A 206 -13.31 -9.83 -0.18
N ALA A 207 -12.31 -9.74 0.68
CA ALA A 207 -12.31 -10.32 2.03
C ALA A 207 -12.37 -9.19 3.07
N HIS A 208 -12.83 -9.52 4.27
CA HIS A 208 -12.88 -8.60 5.41
C HIS A 208 -12.22 -9.23 6.62
N LEU A 209 -11.17 -8.60 7.12
CA LEU A 209 -10.51 -8.91 8.38
C LEU A 209 -10.70 -7.68 9.29
N PRO A 210 -11.69 -7.71 10.22
CA PRO A 210 -12.05 -6.54 11.00
C PRO A 210 -10.90 -5.99 11.85
N GLY A 211 -10.63 -4.70 11.71
CA GLY A 211 -9.58 -4.01 12.47
C GLY A 211 -9.41 -2.56 12.04
N GLU A 212 -8.45 -1.88 12.64
CA GLU A 212 -8.08 -0.51 12.30
C GLU A 212 -7.16 -0.45 11.07
N HIS A 213 -6.92 0.73 10.55
CA HIS A 213 -6.19 0.97 9.29
C HIS A 213 -4.81 0.31 9.20
N LEU A 214 -4.11 0.10 10.32
CA LEU A 214 -2.82 -0.60 10.37
C LEU A 214 -2.95 -2.05 10.85
N HIS A 215 -4.09 -2.72 10.63
CA HIS A 215 -4.36 -4.05 11.18
C HIS A 215 -3.34 -5.12 10.78
N GLN A 216 -2.62 -4.94 9.67
CA GLN A 216 -1.53 -5.83 9.26
C GLN A 216 -0.37 -5.90 10.26
N ILE A 217 -0.21 -4.91 11.17
CA ILE A 217 0.76 -4.99 12.27
C ILE A 217 0.14 -5.53 13.56
N VAL A 218 -1.18 -5.53 13.68
CA VAL A 218 -1.93 -6.03 14.86
C VAL A 218 -2.18 -7.52 14.73
N ASP A 219 -2.67 -7.97 13.57
CA ASP A 219 -2.84 -9.40 13.23
C ASP A 219 -2.09 -9.75 11.94
N PRO A 220 -0.75 -9.84 11.99
CA PRO A 220 0.05 -10.19 10.81
C PRO A 220 -0.21 -11.62 10.32
N ALA A 221 -0.58 -12.54 11.21
CA ALA A 221 -0.89 -13.92 10.85
C ALA A 221 -2.22 -14.01 10.07
N GLY A 222 -3.28 -13.34 10.56
CA GLY A 222 -4.57 -13.25 9.88
C GLY A 222 -4.43 -12.55 8.52
N THR A 223 -3.71 -11.43 8.48
CA THR A 223 -3.43 -10.71 7.24
C THR A 223 -2.71 -11.63 6.24
N THR A 224 -1.68 -12.36 6.68
CA THR A 224 -0.94 -13.30 5.81
C THR A 224 -1.84 -14.36 5.20
N ARG A 225 -2.72 -15.00 6.00
CA ARG A 225 -3.67 -16.00 5.48
C ARG A 225 -4.55 -15.42 4.38
N HIS A 226 -5.14 -14.25 4.60
CA HIS A 226 -5.98 -13.58 3.59
C HIS A 226 -5.19 -13.20 2.33
N LEU A 227 -3.94 -12.75 2.46
CA LEU A 227 -3.12 -12.43 1.29
C LEU A 227 -2.85 -13.68 0.42
N ILE A 228 -2.53 -14.82 1.05
CA ILE A 228 -2.30 -16.08 0.33
C ILE A 228 -3.59 -16.53 -0.38
N GLU A 229 -4.72 -16.50 0.31
CA GLU A 229 -6.03 -16.86 -0.25
C GLU A 229 -6.44 -15.95 -1.43
N LEU A 230 -6.29 -14.63 -1.27
CA LEU A 230 -6.65 -13.64 -2.28
C LEU A 230 -5.72 -13.68 -3.50
N ALA A 231 -4.45 -14.02 -3.30
CA ALA A 231 -3.49 -14.26 -4.39
C ALA A 231 -3.81 -15.53 -5.20
N GLY A 232 -4.77 -16.35 -4.77
CA GLY A 232 -5.18 -17.56 -5.48
C GLY A 232 -4.23 -18.75 -5.31
N ASP A 233 -3.26 -18.67 -4.42
CA ASP A 233 -2.36 -19.80 -4.13
C ASP A 233 -3.03 -20.79 -3.16
N ARG A 234 -3.74 -21.78 -3.73
CA ARG A 234 -4.46 -22.83 -2.98
C ARG A 234 -3.54 -23.96 -2.45
N THR A 235 -2.23 -23.75 -2.38
CA THR A 235 -1.29 -24.81 -1.97
C THR A 235 -1.27 -25.07 -0.46
N HIS A 236 -2.17 -24.43 0.32
CA HIS A 236 -2.33 -24.60 1.76
C HIS A 236 -3.79 -24.92 2.11
N ASP A 237 -4.35 -25.98 1.54
CA ASP A 237 -5.44 -26.71 2.20
C ASP A 237 -4.77 -27.80 3.06
N PRO A 238 -5.04 -27.85 4.38
CA PRO A 238 -4.42 -28.80 5.31
C PRO A 238 -4.81 -30.25 5.06
#